data_fa3c036b1d24dbdf073b60c590d32bd7
#
_entry.id   fa3c036b1d24dbdf073b60c590d32bd7
#
_cell.length_a   1.000
_cell.length_b   1.000
_cell.length_c   1.000
_cell.angle_alpha   90.00
_cell.angle_beta   90.00
_cell.angle_gamma   90.00
#
_symmetry.space_group_name_H-M   'P 1'
#
loop_
_entity.id
_entity.type
_entity.pdbx_description
1 polymer ?
#
loop_
_entity_poly.entity_id
_entity_poly.type
_entity_poly.pdbx_seq_one_letter_code
_entity_poly.pdbx_strand_id
1 'polypeptide(L)'
;MDSIVTEHARTRMQQRGISAAAIDVLLNYGRSSHDHQGCCELVYFDKAARARLARHNPAAAREAQRLCRTYAVVGSDGAVVTVGHRYRRISRA
;
A
#
# COMPACT_ATOMS: atom_id res chain seq x y z
N MET A 1 12.73 8.22 0.45
CA MET A 1 13.50 7.06 -0.03
C MET A 1 12.66 6.29 -1.04
N ASP A 2 13.19 6.07 -2.20
CA ASP A 2 12.46 5.40 -3.25
C ASP A 2 12.45 3.90 -3.00
N SER A 3 11.25 3.34 -2.91
CA SER A 3 11.10 1.89 -2.79
C SER A 3 11.39 1.25 -4.14
N ILE A 4 12.07 0.11 -4.12
CA ILE A 4 12.28 -0.68 -5.32
C ILE A 4 10.94 -1.32 -5.69
N VAL A 5 10.52 -1.11 -6.94
CA VAL A 5 9.29 -1.68 -7.46
C VAL A 5 9.67 -2.71 -8.52
N THR A 6 9.26 -3.97 -8.32
CA THR A 6 9.55 -5.03 -9.28
C THR A 6 8.79 -4.78 -10.58
N GLU A 7 9.24 -5.42 -11.66
CA GLU A 7 8.53 -5.31 -12.94
C GLU A 7 7.10 -5.83 -12.84
N HIS A 8 6.89 -6.91 -12.11
CA HIS A 8 5.54 -7.43 -11.89
C HIS A 8 4.65 -6.38 -11.21
N ALA A 9 5.17 -5.74 -10.15
CA ALA A 9 4.44 -4.70 -9.44
C ALA A 9 4.17 -3.51 -10.35
N ARG A 10 5.15 -3.10 -11.15
CA ARG A 10 5.01 -1.99 -12.08
C ARG A 10 3.92 -2.27 -13.11
N THR A 11 3.89 -3.49 -13.65
CA THR A 11 2.85 -3.91 -14.59
C THR A 11 1.47 -3.85 -13.92
N ARG A 12 1.37 -4.35 -12.69
CA ARG A 12 0.12 -4.29 -11.93
C ARG A 12 -0.33 -2.86 -11.67
N MET A 13 0.62 -1.97 -11.35
CA MET A 13 0.31 -0.55 -11.17
C MET A 13 -0.34 0.04 -12.42
N GLN A 14 0.23 -0.24 -13.58
CA GLN A 14 -0.32 0.23 -14.85
C GLN A 14 -1.70 -0.36 -15.12
N GLN A 15 -1.86 -1.66 -14.91
CA GLN A 15 -3.14 -2.34 -15.14
C GLN A 15 -4.25 -1.83 -14.22
N ARG A 16 -3.89 -1.43 -13.00
CA ARG A 16 -4.86 -1.01 -11.98
C ARG A 16 -4.97 0.51 -11.84
N GLY A 17 -4.18 1.26 -12.61
CA GLY A 17 -4.20 2.72 -12.54
C GLY A 17 -3.65 3.27 -11.23
N ILE A 18 -2.66 2.61 -10.66
CA ILE A 18 -2.04 3.01 -9.40
C ILE A 18 -0.73 3.74 -9.72
N SER A 19 -0.61 5.01 -9.29
CA SER A 19 0.58 5.82 -9.56
C SER A 19 1.70 5.51 -8.57
N ALA A 20 2.93 5.87 -8.95
CA ALA A 20 4.08 5.76 -8.04
C ALA A 20 3.89 6.64 -6.80
N ALA A 21 3.32 7.83 -6.95
CA ALA A 21 3.03 8.71 -5.82
C ALA A 21 2.05 8.06 -4.85
N ALA A 22 1.05 7.35 -5.37
CA ALA A 22 0.08 6.62 -4.56
C ALA A 22 0.77 5.52 -3.74
N ILE A 23 1.69 4.79 -4.34
CA ILE A 23 2.45 3.75 -3.63
C ILE A 23 3.30 4.37 -2.53
N ASP A 24 3.95 5.50 -2.78
CA ASP A 24 4.74 6.19 -1.75
C ASP A 24 3.88 6.57 -0.55
N VAL A 25 2.69 7.10 -0.78
CA VAL A 25 1.75 7.44 0.29
C VAL A 25 1.36 6.19 1.07
N LEU A 26 1.05 5.10 0.37
CA LEU A 26 0.67 3.85 0.99
C LEU A 26 1.79 3.29 1.87
N LEU A 27 3.02 3.29 1.37
CA LEU A 27 4.15 2.74 2.12
C LEU A 27 4.52 3.60 3.34
N ASN A 28 4.34 4.92 3.25
CA ASN A 28 4.69 5.82 4.34
C ASN A 28 3.62 5.87 5.43
N TYR A 29 2.36 5.72 5.09
CA TYR A 29 1.26 5.93 6.03
C TYR A 29 0.36 4.71 6.22
N GLY A 30 0.48 3.71 5.37
CA GLY A 30 -0.35 2.53 5.46
C GLY A 30 0.00 1.66 6.66
N ARG A 31 -0.90 0.74 6.97
CA ARG A 31 -0.68 -0.25 8.00
C ARG A 31 -0.02 -1.49 7.41
N SER A 32 0.97 -2.02 8.11
CA SER A 32 1.66 -3.25 7.70
C SER A 32 1.14 -4.44 8.48
N SER A 33 0.97 -5.57 7.79
CA SER A 33 0.61 -6.84 8.40
C SER A 33 1.50 -7.91 7.77
N HIS A 34 2.15 -8.71 8.61
CA HIS A 34 2.98 -9.81 8.12
C HIS A 34 2.11 -10.99 7.73
N ASP A 35 2.54 -11.73 6.70
CA ASP A 35 1.88 -12.98 6.37
C ASP A 35 2.25 -14.05 7.41
N HIS A 36 1.58 -15.20 7.35
CA HIS A 36 1.81 -16.28 8.29
C HIS A 36 3.20 -16.90 8.17
N GLN A 37 3.86 -16.72 7.05
CA GLN A 37 5.18 -17.28 6.80
C GLN A 37 6.28 -16.27 7.12
N GLY A 38 5.92 -15.03 7.38
CA GLY A 38 6.86 -13.99 7.76
C GLY A 38 7.78 -13.50 6.65
N CYS A 39 7.53 -13.91 5.40
CA CYS A 39 8.39 -13.54 4.28
C CYS A 39 7.99 -12.24 3.58
N CYS A 40 6.76 -11.78 3.76
CA CYS A 40 6.24 -10.59 3.10
C CYS A 40 5.39 -9.77 4.05
N GLU A 41 5.34 -8.47 3.79
CA GLU A 41 4.42 -7.55 4.46
C GLU A 41 3.31 -7.17 3.51
N LEU A 42 2.09 -7.16 4.01
CA LEU A 42 0.94 -6.60 3.34
C LEU A 42 0.73 -5.19 3.87
N VAL A 43 0.79 -4.19 2.99
CA VAL A 43 0.61 -2.79 3.36
C VAL A 43 -0.71 -2.31 2.77
N TYR A 44 -1.55 -1.71 3.61
CA TYR A 44 -2.88 -1.27 3.21
C TYR A 44 -3.34 -0.11 4.10
N PHE A 45 -4.38 0.61 3.64
CA PHE A 45 -4.98 1.65 4.48
C PHE A 45 -6.16 1.08 5.24
N ASP A 46 -6.10 1.17 6.57
CA ASP A 46 -7.26 1.00 7.42
C ASP A 46 -7.79 2.39 7.85
N LYS A 47 -8.84 2.39 8.63
CA LYS A 47 -9.46 3.64 9.10
C LYS A 47 -8.48 4.49 9.91
N ALA A 48 -7.70 3.85 10.79
CA ALA A 48 -6.73 4.57 11.63
C ALA A 48 -5.61 5.18 10.80
N ALA A 49 -5.10 4.45 9.80
CA ALA A 49 -4.06 4.95 8.92
C ALA A 49 -4.54 6.14 8.10
N ARG A 50 -5.78 6.09 7.59
CA ARG A 50 -6.36 7.21 6.85
C ARG A 50 -6.55 8.43 7.73
N ALA A 51 -6.98 8.25 8.97
CA ALA A 51 -7.14 9.35 9.91
C ALA A 51 -5.80 10.01 10.23
N ARG A 52 -4.76 9.19 10.43
CA ARG A 52 -3.40 9.70 10.66
C ARG A 52 -2.89 10.51 9.49
N LEU A 53 -3.10 10.02 8.27
CA LEU A 53 -2.69 10.72 7.06
C LEU A 53 -3.39 12.07 6.94
N ALA A 54 -4.69 12.12 7.21
CA ALA A 54 -5.45 13.36 7.13
C ALA A 54 -4.91 14.42 8.10
N ARG A 55 -4.42 14.00 9.27
CA ARG A 55 -3.84 14.93 10.25
C ARG A 55 -2.45 15.41 9.87
N HIS A 56 -1.63 14.50 9.33
CA HIS A 56 -0.23 14.82 9.05
C HIS A 56 -0.02 15.43 7.66
N ASN A 57 -0.86 15.06 6.71
CA ASN A 57 -0.70 15.53 5.34
C ASN A 57 -2.06 15.61 4.65
N PRO A 58 -2.82 16.71 4.90
CA PRO A 58 -4.16 16.86 4.31
C PRO A 58 -4.16 16.82 2.78
N ALA A 59 -3.08 17.27 2.15
CA ALA A 59 -2.98 17.25 0.69
C ALA A 59 -2.96 15.81 0.16
N ALA A 60 -2.29 14.91 0.88
CA ALA A 60 -2.24 13.50 0.51
C ALA A 60 -3.49 12.72 0.93
N ALA A 61 -4.34 13.30 1.78
CA ALA A 61 -5.56 12.62 2.25
C ALA A 61 -6.50 12.31 1.09
N ARG A 62 -6.50 13.11 0.04
CA ARG A 62 -7.30 12.84 -1.16
C ARG A 62 -6.85 11.54 -1.84
N GLU A 63 -5.55 11.32 -1.91
CA GLU A 63 -5.01 10.07 -2.46
C GLU A 63 -5.40 8.89 -1.56
N ALA A 64 -5.44 9.08 -0.25
CA ALA A 64 -5.82 8.02 0.68
C ALA A 64 -7.24 7.52 0.41
N GLN A 65 -8.17 8.40 0.02
CA GLN A 65 -9.52 7.97 -0.33
C GLN A 65 -9.52 7.09 -1.57
N ARG A 66 -8.69 7.42 -2.55
CA ARG A 66 -8.52 6.60 -3.76
C ARG A 66 -7.86 5.27 -3.43
N LEU A 67 -7.03 5.26 -2.40
CA LEU A 67 -6.22 4.11 -2.01
C LEU A 67 -6.86 3.24 -0.95
N CYS A 68 -8.10 3.52 -0.54
CA CYS A 68 -8.73 2.78 0.56
C CYS A 68 -8.88 1.28 0.27
N ARG A 69 -8.84 0.88 -1.00
CA ARG A 69 -8.90 -0.53 -1.40
C ARG A 69 -7.59 -1.03 -1.99
N THR A 70 -6.58 -0.18 -2.04
CA THR A 70 -5.29 -0.55 -2.60
C THR A 70 -4.43 -1.21 -1.54
N TYR A 71 -3.70 -2.23 -1.94
CA TYR A 71 -2.69 -2.86 -1.10
C TYR A 71 -1.41 -3.05 -1.88
N ALA A 72 -0.32 -3.18 -1.14
CA ALA A 72 0.98 -3.54 -1.70
C ALA A 72 1.56 -4.70 -0.90
N VAL A 73 2.23 -5.60 -1.58
CA VAL A 73 2.99 -6.68 -0.93
C VAL A 73 4.46 -6.32 -1.03
N VAL A 74 5.12 -6.24 0.13
CA VAL A 74 6.53 -5.86 0.23
C VAL A 74 7.31 -7.07 0.69
N GLY A 75 8.34 -7.45 -0.07
CA GLY A 75 9.19 -8.58 0.27
C GLY A 75 10.14 -8.28 1.42
N SER A 76 10.84 -9.30 1.88
CA SER A 76 11.77 -9.19 3.00
C SER A 76 12.94 -8.24 2.71
N ASP A 77 13.24 -8.01 1.45
CA ASP A 77 14.29 -7.07 1.01
C ASP A 77 13.79 -5.64 0.86
N GLY A 78 12.52 -5.37 1.16
CA GLY A 78 11.92 -4.05 1.03
C GLY A 78 11.37 -3.73 -0.34
N ALA A 79 11.46 -4.64 -1.31
CA ALA A 79 10.95 -4.40 -2.65
C ALA A 79 9.43 -4.59 -2.70
N VAL A 80 8.75 -3.72 -3.43
CA VAL A 80 7.32 -3.89 -3.71
C VAL A 80 7.17 -4.98 -4.77
N VAL A 81 6.62 -6.11 -4.36
CA VAL A 81 6.52 -7.31 -5.19
C VAL A 81 5.28 -7.29 -6.06
N THR A 82 4.17 -6.81 -5.51
CA THR A 82 2.91 -6.67 -6.26
C THR A 82 2.02 -5.65 -5.59
N VAL A 83 1.06 -5.14 -6.35
CA VAL A 83 0.03 -4.23 -5.87
C VAL A 83 -1.31 -4.67 -6.43
N GLY A 84 -2.39 -4.26 -5.79
CA GLY A 84 -3.73 -4.56 -6.28
C GLY A 84 -4.80 -3.82 -5.50
N HIS A 85 -6.05 -4.11 -5.85
CA HIS A 85 -7.21 -3.59 -5.15
C HIS A 85 -7.88 -4.75 -4.42
N ARG A 86 -8.22 -4.55 -3.14
CA ARG A 86 -8.95 -5.54 -2.37
C ARG A 86 -10.44 -5.25 -2.48
N TYR A 87 -11.19 -6.32 -2.60
CA TYR A 87 -12.65 -6.22 -2.64
C TYR A 87 -13.28 -6.61 -1.31
N ARG A 88 -12.49 -7.16 -0.40
CA ARG A 88 -12.95 -7.59 0.92
C ARG A 88 -12.10 -6.94 1.98
N ARG A 89 -12.69 -6.82 3.17
CA ARG A 89 -11.95 -6.36 4.34
C ARG A 89 -10.81 -7.33 4.64
N ILE A 90 -9.61 -6.77 4.86
CA ILE A 90 -8.47 -7.60 5.25
C ILE A 90 -8.67 -8.02 6.70
N SER A 91 -8.62 -9.34 6.92
CA SER A 91 -8.69 -9.88 8.27
C SER A 91 -7.44 -9.52 9.05
N ARG A 92 -7.64 -9.07 10.26
CA ARG A 92 -6.54 -8.89 11.19
C ARG A 92 -6.25 -10.24 11.83
N ALA A 93 -5.06 -10.71 11.60
CA ALA A 93 -4.61 -11.92 12.27
C ALA A 93 -4.20 -11.60 13.70
#